data_94f6a939f6ab597e32b65df5cfbd99fd
#
_entry.id   94f6a939f6ab597e32b65df5cfbd99fd
#
_cell.length_a   1.000
_cell.length_b   1.000
_cell.length_c   1.000
_cell.angle_alpha   90.00
_cell.angle_beta   90.00
_cell.angle_gamma   90.00
#
_symmetry.space_group_name_H-M   'P 1'
#
loop_
_entity.id
_entity.type
_entity.pdbx_description
1 polymer ?
#
loop_
_entity_poly.entity_id
_entity_poly.type
_entity_poly.pdbx_seq_one_letter_code
_entity_poly.pdbx_strand_id
1 'polypeptide(L)'
;MLTAAQRKALKAKAHRLEPVVQIGAKGLTDEVIAEIERALSAHELIKVRAASLGREQRDEALVSICDRTKAEQVQQVGKVFVLFRKNPDE
;
A
#
# COMPACT_ATOMS: atom_id res chain seq x y z
N MET A 1 6.10 1.36 -14.03
CA MET A 1 7.00 1.96 -13.02
C MET A 1 6.74 3.45 -12.90
N LEU A 2 6.72 3.96 -11.68
CA LEU A 2 6.46 5.39 -11.44
C LEU A 2 7.71 6.23 -11.71
N THR A 3 7.54 7.36 -12.40
CA THR A 3 8.60 8.35 -12.50
C THR A 3 8.72 9.12 -11.19
N ALA A 4 9.81 9.84 -11.01
CA ALA A 4 10.00 10.69 -9.83
C ALA A 4 8.90 11.74 -9.71
N ALA A 5 8.48 12.34 -10.83
CA ALA A 5 7.42 13.34 -10.85
C ALA A 5 6.06 12.73 -10.47
N GLN A 6 5.76 11.54 -10.99
CA GLN A 6 4.53 10.82 -10.66
C GLN A 6 4.50 10.46 -9.18
N ARG A 7 5.62 9.96 -8.66
CA ARG A 7 5.74 9.60 -7.24
C ARG A 7 5.53 10.80 -6.34
N LYS A 8 6.11 11.94 -6.70
CA LYS A 8 5.95 13.19 -5.94
C LYS A 8 4.49 13.64 -5.90
N ALA A 9 3.80 13.57 -7.04
CA ALA A 9 2.38 13.93 -7.11
C ALA A 9 1.53 12.99 -6.26
N LEU A 10 1.83 11.70 -6.28
CA LEU A 10 1.09 10.71 -5.48
C LEU A 10 1.32 10.89 -3.99
N LYS A 11 2.54 11.24 -3.58
CA LYS A 11 2.84 11.56 -2.18
C LYS A 11 1.97 12.72 -1.70
N ALA A 12 1.86 13.77 -2.51
CA ALA A 12 1.05 14.93 -2.17
C ALA A 12 -0.41 14.57 -1.99
N LYS A 13 -0.96 13.76 -2.91
CA LYS A 13 -2.34 13.28 -2.81
C LYS A 13 -2.54 12.42 -1.56
N ALA A 14 -1.57 11.54 -1.27
CA ALA A 14 -1.65 10.62 -0.15
C ALA A 14 -1.67 11.32 1.20
N HIS A 15 -1.13 12.53 1.28
CA HIS A 15 -1.10 13.30 2.52
C HIS A 15 -2.48 13.49 3.13
N ARG A 16 -3.51 13.53 2.31
CA ARG A 16 -4.89 13.76 2.75
C ARG A 16 -5.66 12.47 3.01
N LEU A 17 -5.06 11.34 2.68
CA LEU A 17 -5.73 10.05 2.81
C LEU A 17 -5.50 9.47 4.20
N GLU A 18 -6.46 8.68 4.66
CA GLU A 18 -6.31 7.89 5.86
C GLU A 18 -6.11 6.43 5.47
N PRO A 19 -5.46 5.62 6.32
CA PRO A 19 -5.31 4.20 6.04
C PRO A 19 -6.66 3.51 5.89
N VAL A 20 -6.81 2.75 4.81
CA VAL A 20 -8.06 2.01 4.53
C VAL A 20 -7.93 0.53 4.85
N VAL A 21 -6.70 0.04 5.05
CA VAL A 21 -6.42 -1.34 5.45
C VAL A 21 -5.44 -1.30 6.61
N GLN A 22 -5.63 -2.18 7.58
CA GLN A 22 -4.74 -2.30 8.72
C GLN A 22 -4.26 -3.75 8.82
N ILE A 23 -2.95 -3.92 8.92
CA ILE A 23 -2.36 -5.25 9.12
C ILE A 23 -2.31 -5.51 10.63
N GLY A 24 -3.02 -6.52 11.07
CA GLY A 24 -3.08 -6.89 12.47
C GLY A 24 -1.90 -7.73 12.95
N ALA A 25 -2.00 -8.23 14.17
CA ALA A 25 -0.93 -9.01 14.81
C ALA A 25 -0.60 -10.31 14.09
N LYS A 26 -1.54 -10.85 13.33
CA LYS A 26 -1.31 -12.07 12.52
C LYS A 26 -0.45 -11.81 11.29
N GLY A 27 -0.17 -10.55 11.01
CA GLY A 27 0.63 -10.17 9.87
C GLY A 27 -0.14 -10.20 8.56
N LEU A 28 0.56 -10.49 7.48
CA LEU A 28 0.00 -10.44 6.13
C LEU A 28 -0.71 -11.76 5.80
N THR A 29 -2.01 -11.77 6.00
CA THR A 29 -2.86 -12.93 5.69
C THR A 29 -3.46 -12.78 4.29
N ASP A 30 -4.03 -13.89 3.77
CA ASP A 30 -4.74 -13.83 2.50
C ASP A 30 -5.93 -12.87 2.55
N GLU A 31 -6.59 -12.78 3.69
CA GLU A 31 -7.71 -11.85 3.88
C GLU A 31 -7.25 -10.40 3.79
N VAL A 32 -6.10 -10.08 4.36
CA VAL A 32 -5.53 -8.74 4.29
C VAL A 32 -5.15 -8.41 2.84
N ILE A 33 -4.54 -9.36 2.14
CA ILE A 33 -4.22 -9.18 0.72
C ILE A 33 -5.50 -8.92 -0.09
N ALA A 34 -6.57 -9.65 0.18
CA ALA A 34 -7.85 -9.44 -0.51
C ALA A 34 -8.42 -8.05 -0.22
N GLU A 35 -8.29 -7.56 1.01
CA GLU A 35 -8.71 -6.20 1.34
C GLU A 35 -7.90 -5.15 0.58
N ILE A 36 -6.58 -5.34 0.49
CA ILE A 36 -5.71 -4.44 -0.25
C ILE A 36 -6.09 -4.43 -1.73
N GLU A 37 -6.35 -5.61 -2.30
CA GLU A 37 -6.81 -5.73 -3.69
C GLU A 37 -8.09 -4.93 -3.93
N ARG A 38 -9.07 -5.08 -3.06
CA ARG A 38 -10.33 -4.36 -3.18
C ARG A 38 -10.13 -2.85 -3.06
N ALA A 39 -9.29 -2.43 -2.11
CA ALA A 39 -9.01 -1.01 -1.91
C ALA A 39 -8.30 -0.40 -3.12
N LEU A 40 -7.32 -1.11 -3.69
CA LEU A 40 -6.61 -0.66 -4.88
C LEU A 40 -7.55 -0.56 -6.08
N SER A 41 -8.46 -1.53 -6.23
CA SER A 41 -9.44 -1.51 -7.31
C SER A 41 -10.42 -0.33 -7.18
N ALA A 42 -10.74 0.05 -5.95
CA ALA A 42 -11.67 1.14 -5.70
C ALA A 42 -11.02 2.52 -5.79
N HIS A 43 -9.77 2.65 -5.35
CA HIS A 43 -9.15 3.96 -5.12
C HIS A 43 -7.85 4.22 -5.86
N GLU A 44 -7.20 3.21 -6.37
CA GLU A 44 -5.87 3.24 -7.00
C GLU A 44 -4.75 3.66 -6.05
N LEU A 45 -4.93 4.70 -5.26
CA LEU A 45 -3.95 5.18 -4.28
C LEU A 45 -4.50 4.96 -2.89
N ILE A 46 -3.78 4.19 -2.07
CA ILE A 46 -4.23 3.85 -0.72
C ILE A 46 -3.09 3.91 0.29
N LYS A 47 -3.47 3.98 1.56
CA LYS A 47 -2.54 3.79 2.68
C LYS A 47 -2.89 2.50 3.42
N VAL A 48 -1.87 1.77 3.82
CA VAL A 48 -2.00 0.55 4.61
C VAL A 48 -1.19 0.73 5.89
N ARG A 49 -1.82 0.57 7.04
CA ARG A 49 -1.16 0.72 8.32
C ARG A 49 -0.66 -0.63 8.81
N ALA A 50 0.60 -0.68 9.22
CA ALA A 50 1.26 -1.90 9.69
C ALA A 50 1.88 -1.71 11.08
N ALA A 51 1.12 -1.09 12.01
CA ALA A 51 1.61 -0.73 13.33
C ALA A 51 1.96 -1.95 14.20
N SER A 52 1.34 -3.10 13.92
CA SER A 52 1.58 -4.33 14.69
C SER A 52 2.87 -5.05 14.30
N LEU A 53 3.47 -4.67 13.17
CA LEU A 53 4.65 -5.36 12.65
C LEU A 53 5.93 -4.65 13.08
N GLY A 54 6.99 -5.43 13.35
CA GLY A 54 8.32 -4.91 13.55
C GLY A 54 8.90 -4.43 12.21
N ARG A 55 10.05 -3.77 12.26
CA ARG A 55 10.66 -3.17 11.07
C ARG A 55 10.93 -4.17 9.96
N GLU A 56 11.57 -5.30 10.29
CA GLU A 56 11.85 -6.33 9.28
C GLU A 56 10.57 -6.91 8.69
N GLN A 57 9.59 -7.15 9.55
CA GLN A 57 8.30 -7.67 9.12
C GLN A 57 7.59 -6.69 8.19
N ARG A 58 7.68 -5.39 8.46
CA ARG A 58 7.10 -4.37 7.59
C ARG A 58 7.76 -4.37 6.22
N ASP A 59 9.08 -4.47 6.18
CA ASP A 59 9.81 -4.49 4.91
C ASP A 59 9.43 -5.71 4.08
N GLU A 60 9.37 -6.87 4.71
CA GLU A 60 8.96 -8.11 4.05
C GLU A 60 7.51 -8.05 3.57
N ALA A 61 6.62 -7.51 4.40
CA ALA A 61 5.21 -7.38 4.05
C ALA A 61 5.03 -6.45 2.85
N LEU A 62 5.75 -5.34 2.81
CA LEU A 62 5.66 -4.40 1.71
C LEU A 62 6.08 -5.03 0.38
N VAL A 63 7.19 -5.76 0.38
CA VAL A 63 7.65 -6.48 -0.82
C VAL A 63 6.59 -7.50 -1.26
N SER A 64 6.06 -8.27 -0.32
CA SER A 64 5.06 -9.28 -0.61
C SER A 64 3.76 -8.67 -1.16
N ILE A 65 3.30 -7.59 -0.56
CA ILE A 65 2.10 -6.89 -1.04
C ILE A 65 2.29 -6.42 -2.48
N CYS A 66 3.39 -5.74 -2.76
CA CYS A 66 3.66 -5.22 -4.10
C CYS A 66 3.77 -6.34 -5.12
N ASP A 67 4.39 -7.45 -4.75
CA ASP A 67 4.53 -8.60 -5.63
C ASP A 67 3.17 -9.27 -5.91
N ARG A 68 2.37 -9.46 -4.88
CA ARG A 68 1.09 -10.18 -5.01
C ARG A 68 -0.02 -9.35 -5.64
N THR A 69 -0.03 -8.04 -5.42
CA THR A 69 -1.09 -7.14 -5.91
C THR A 69 -0.69 -6.35 -7.14
N LYS A 70 0.57 -6.40 -7.53
CA LYS A 70 1.13 -5.58 -8.61
C LYS A 70 1.09 -4.09 -8.31
N ALA A 71 0.94 -3.73 -7.05
CA ALA A 71 1.00 -2.34 -6.64
C ALA A 71 2.44 -1.85 -6.61
N GLU A 72 2.61 -0.55 -6.72
CA GLU A 72 3.92 0.08 -6.59
C GLU A 72 3.98 0.84 -5.27
N GLN A 73 5.15 0.78 -4.63
CA GLN A 73 5.40 1.54 -3.43
C GLN A 73 5.62 3.01 -3.80
N VAL A 74 4.79 3.87 -3.26
CA VAL A 74 4.95 5.32 -3.43
C VAL A 74 5.86 5.86 -2.33
N GLN A 75 5.57 5.46 -1.08
CA GLN A 75 6.29 5.95 0.08
C GLN A 75 6.02 5.03 1.26
N GLN A 76 6.95 5.00 2.21
CA GLN A 76 6.72 4.39 3.52
C GLN A 76 7.01 5.47 4.56
N VAL A 77 6.01 5.81 5.35
CA VAL A 77 6.12 6.81 6.40
C VAL A 77 5.87 6.12 7.74
N GLY A 78 6.94 5.90 8.50
CA GLY A 78 6.83 5.17 9.75
C GLY A 78 6.23 3.78 9.52
N LYS A 79 5.06 3.55 10.08
CA LYS A 79 4.36 2.26 10.02
C LYS A 79 3.24 2.24 8.99
N VAL A 80 3.26 3.19 8.05
CA VAL A 80 2.23 3.30 7.02
C VAL A 80 2.86 3.16 5.64
N PHE A 81 2.28 2.28 4.81
CA PHE A 81 2.68 2.13 3.42
C PHE A 81 1.76 2.97 2.54
N VAL A 82 2.32 3.67 1.57
CA VAL A 82 1.55 4.35 0.53
C VAL A 82 1.73 3.56 -0.76
N LEU A 83 0.64 3.04 -1.30
CA LEU A 83 0.65 2.12 -2.44
C LEU A 83 -0.21 2.68 -3.55
N PHE A 84 0.22 2.43 -4.78
CA PHE A 84 -0.51 2.84 -5.98
C PHE A 84 -0.57 1.72 -7.00
N ARG A 85 -1.74 1.53 -7.59
CA ARG A 85 -1.92 0.65 -8.73
C ARG A 85 -2.95 1.25 -9.66
N LYS A 86 -2.54 1.56 -10.88
CA LYS A 86 -3.47 2.10 -11.87
C LYS A 86 -4.44 0.99 -12.30
N ASN A 87 -5.73 1.30 -12.28
CA ASN A 87 -6.74 0.36 -12.74
C ASN A 87 -6.75 0.31 -14.26
N PRO A 88 -7.09 -0.85 -14.85
CA PRO A 88 -7.20 -0.93 -16.30
C PRO A 88 -8.24 0.04 -16.82
N ASP A 89 -7.96 0.63 -17.96
CA ASP A 89 -8.93 1.47 -18.64
C ASP A 89 -10.03 0.58 -19.21
N GLU A 90 -11.24 1.01 -19.06
CA GLU A 90 -12.39 0.30 -19.59
C GLU A 90 -12.76 0.83 -20.98
#